data_17805a2caa9642e3b184150ee9a0a968
#
_entry.id   17805a2caa9642e3b184150ee9a0a968
#
_cell.length_a   1.000
_cell.length_b   1.000
_cell.length_c   1.000
_cell.angle_alpha   90.00
_cell.angle_beta   90.00
_cell.angle_gamma   90.00
#
_symmetry.space_group_name_H-M   'P 1'
#
loop_
_entity.id
_entity.type
_entity.pdbx_description
1 polymer ?
#
loop_
_entity_poly.entity_id
_entity_poly.type
_entity_poly.pdbx_seq_one_letter_code
_entity_poly.pdbx_strand_id
1 'polypeptide(L)'
;MKTKLTFGVSLLFLLSLAILVTIYLAWVLYPFEISWLNLTNRVHLKSDIIQHNFHILMDYLTNPFNPVLEMPDFPSSESGLHHFAVVKGLFHLTQGVALVTLLFFYIFWNQVVRKGFLSLYRKTLVFMVGLPVGLGLFGVFIGFE
;
A
#
# COMPACT_ATOMS: atom_id res chain seq x y z
N MET A 1 -11.36 -0.62 -28.71
CA MET A 1 -10.05 -1.03 -28.17
C MET A 1 -9.43 0.02 -27.24
N LYS A 2 -9.37 1.30 -27.63
CA LYS A 2 -8.82 2.41 -26.79
C LYS A 2 -9.51 2.52 -25.42
N THR A 3 -10.83 2.35 -25.32
CA THR A 3 -11.60 2.50 -24.06
C THR A 3 -11.28 1.42 -23.02
N LYS A 4 -11.07 0.17 -23.45
CA LYS A 4 -10.72 -0.95 -22.53
C LYS A 4 -9.31 -0.79 -21.98
N LEU A 5 -8.37 -0.37 -22.84
CA LEU A 5 -6.99 -0.09 -22.41
C LEU A 5 -6.95 1.05 -21.41
N THR A 6 -7.65 2.14 -21.69
CA THR A 6 -7.75 3.32 -20.80
C THR A 6 -8.37 2.95 -19.47
N PHE A 7 -9.41 2.10 -19.44
CA PHE A 7 -10.00 1.59 -18.22
C PHE A 7 -8.98 0.77 -17.42
N GLY A 8 -8.29 -0.18 -18.05
CA GLY A 8 -7.29 -1.02 -17.39
C GLY A 8 -6.14 -0.21 -16.78
N VAL A 9 -5.60 0.76 -17.52
CA VAL A 9 -4.53 1.64 -17.01
C VAL A 9 -5.02 2.50 -15.84
N SER A 10 -6.23 3.05 -15.92
CA SER A 10 -6.80 3.86 -14.83
C SER A 10 -7.04 3.01 -13.58
N LEU A 11 -7.51 1.77 -13.76
CA LEU A 11 -7.69 0.83 -12.66
C LEU A 11 -6.36 0.51 -11.97
N LEU A 12 -5.33 0.18 -12.74
CA LEU A 12 -3.98 -0.09 -12.20
C LEU A 12 -3.42 1.11 -11.45
N PHE A 13 -3.56 2.31 -11.99
CA PHE A 13 -3.12 3.53 -11.33
C PHE A 13 -3.83 3.74 -9.99
N LEU A 14 -5.17 3.68 -9.98
CA LEU A 14 -5.95 3.91 -8.77
C LEU A 14 -5.71 2.83 -7.71
N LEU A 15 -5.55 1.56 -8.11
CA LEU A 15 -5.20 0.48 -7.19
C LEU A 15 -3.80 0.70 -6.58
N SER A 16 -2.80 1.01 -7.40
CA SER A 16 -1.45 1.31 -6.92
C SER A 16 -1.45 2.51 -5.99
N LEU A 17 -2.17 3.56 -6.34
CA LEU A 17 -2.31 4.76 -5.51
C LEU A 17 -2.97 4.42 -4.16
N ALA A 18 -4.05 3.63 -4.16
CA ALA A 18 -4.73 3.22 -2.93
C ALA A 18 -3.80 2.41 -2.01
N ILE A 19 -3.02 1.47 -2.57
CA ILE A 19 -2.02 0.71 -1.81
C ILE A 19 -0.98 1.66 -1.20
N LEU A 20 -0.39 2.56 -2.00
CA LEU A 20 0.61 3.49 -1.52
C LEU A 20 0.05 4.42 -0.44
N VAL A 21 -1.14 4.98 -0.65
CA VAL A 21 -1.81 5.83 0.36
C VAL A 21 -2.02 5.06 1.65
N THR A 22 -2.47 3.81 1.60
CA THR A 22 -2.67 2.97 2.80
C THR A 22 -1.36 2.75 3.55
N ILE A 23 -0.27 2.45 2.83
CA ILE A 23 1.05 2.23 3.40
C ILE A 23 1.57 3.48 4.11
N TYR A 24 1.57 4.62 3.41
CA TYR A 24 2.08 5.87 3.99
C TYR A 24 1.16 6.41 5.08
N LEU A 25 -0.15 6.18 4.99
CA LEU A 25 -1.10 6.55 6.03
C LEU A 25 -0.87 5.70 7.30
N ALA A 26 -0.64 4.40 7.17
CA ALA A 26 -0.26 3.54 8.29
C ALA A 26 1.03 4.05 8.96
N TRP A 27 2.02 4.47 8.19
CA TRP A 27 3.26 5.06 8.75
C TRP A 27 2.97 6.30 9.60
N VAL A 28 2.14 7.20 9.10
CA VAL A 28 1.76 8.44 9.82
C VAL A 28 0.89 8.16 11.05
N LEU A 29 0.00 7.17 10.97
CA LEU A 29 -0.95 6.84 12.05
C LEU A 29 -0.35 5.92 13.13
N TYR A 30 0.78 5.28 12.87
CA TYR A 30 1.37 4.29 13.78
C TYR A 30 1.57 4.78 15.23
N PRO A 31 1.99 6.05 15.50
CA PRO A 31 2.09 6.56 16.86
C PRO A 31 0.76 6.49 17.64
N PHE A 32 -0.37 6.70 16.96
CA PHE A 32 -1.69 6.58 17.57
C PHE A 32 -2.05 5.11 17.85
N GLU A 33 -1.67 4.20 16.93
CA GLU A 33 -1.89 2.76 17.08
C GLU A 33 -1.10 2.17 18.24
N ILE A 34 0.14 2.62 18.50
CA ILE A 34 0.94 2.22 19.67
C ILE A 34 0.15 2.46 20.96
N SER A 35 -0.48 3.62 21.08
CA SER A 35 -1.26 4.00 22.27
C SER A 35 -2.59 3.25 22.32
N TRP A 36 -3.30 3.18 21.20
CA TRP A 36 -4.62 2.55 21.12
C TRP A 36 -4.58 1.04 21.36
N LEU A 37 -3.60 0.35 20.80
CA LEU A 37 -3.41 -1.08 20.97
C LEU A 37 -2.60 -1.46 22.21
N ASN A 38 -2.18 -0.46 23.00
CA ASN A 38 -1.38 -0.62 24.22
C ASN A 38 -0.12 -1.48 23.98
N LEU A 39 0.58 -1.22 22.88
CA LEU A 39 1.72 -2.02 22.44
C LEU A 39 2.88 -1.96 23.45
N THR A 40 3.07 -0.83 24.12
CA THR A 40 4.11 -0.66 25.16
C THR A 40 4.03 -1.72 26.26
N ASN A 41 2.84 -2.07 26.69
CA ASN A 41 2.64 -3.10 27.72
C ASN A 41 2.74 -4.53 27.13
N ARG A 42 2.47 -4.71 25.86
CA ARG A 42 2.54 -6.03 25.22
C ARG A 42 3.96 -6.47 24.92
N VAL A 43 4.81 -5.54 24.47
CA VAL A 43 6.20 -5.83 24.10
C VAL A 43 7.20 -5.40 25.16
N HIS A 44 6.73 -4.76 26.26
CA HIS A 44 7.56 -4.23 27.35
C HIS A 44 8.64 -3.24 26.90
N LEU A 45 8.37 -2.48 25.84
CA LEU A 45 9.24 -1.45 25.29
C LEU A 45 8.56 -0.08 25.38
N LYS A 46 9.35 0.98 25.44
CA LYS A 46 8.85 2.36 25.38
C LYS A 46 8.31 2.70 23.99
N SER A 47 7.35 3.60 23.93
CA SER A 47 6.70 4.02 22.68
C SER A 47 7.68 4.58 21.64
N ASP A 48 8.68 5.32 22.07
CA ASP A 48 9.73 5.88 21.22
C ASP A 48 10.60 4.81 20.57
N ILE A 49 10.94 3.74 21.31
CA ILE A 49 11.69 2.59 20.79
C ILE A 49 10.85 1.84 19.74
N ILE A 50 9.59 1.57 20.04
CA ILE A 50 8.67 0.90 19.10
C ILE A 50 8.54 1.72 17.82
N GLN A 51 8.32 3.02 17.93
CA GLN A 51 8.19 3.92 16.80
C GLN A 51 9.48 4.00 15.98
N HIS A 52 10.64 4.06 16.65
CA HIS A 52 11.94 4.09 15.97
C HIS A 52 12.17 2.85 15.09
N ASN A 53 11.94 1.66 15.64
CA ASN A 53 12.08 0.41 14.87
C ASN A 53 11.07 0.33 13.72
N PHE A 54 9.85 0.82 13.91
CA PHE A 54 8.87 0.90 12.84
C PHE A 54 9.30 1.86 11.72
N HIS A 55 9.93 2.98 12.05
CA HIS A 55 10.49 3.89 11.04
C HIS A 55 11.61 3.22 10.24
N ILE A 56 12.50 2.46 10.90
CA ILE A 56 13.55 1.70 10.21
C ILE A 56 12.92 0.69 9.22
N LEU A 57 11.91 -0.04 9.67
CA LEU A 57 11.19 -1.00 8.81
C LEU A 57 10.55 -0.29 7.62
N MET A 58 9.86 0.83 7.84
CA MET A 58 9.19 1.57 6.77
C MET A 58 10.18 2.19 5.79
N ASP A 59 11.31 2.72 6.28
CA ASP A 59 12.40 3.20 5.41
C ASP A 59 12.97 2.05 4.57
N TYR A 60 13.24 0.91 5.18
CA TYR A 60 13.69 -0.27 4.44
C TYR A 60 12.71 -0.69 3.33
N LEU A 61 11.42 -0.73 3.63
CA LEU A 61 10.39 -1.18 2.68
C LEU A 61 10.15 -0.20 1.54
N THR A 62 10.25 1.11 1.79
CA THR A 62 9.88 2.15 0.82
C THR A 62 11.06 2.75 0.07
N ASN A 63 12.27 2.68 0.63
CA ASN A 63 13.48 3.24 0.06
C ASN A 63 14.26 2.18 -0.74
N PRO A 64 14.41 2.34 -2.07
CA PRO A 64 15.16 1.38 -2.88
C PRO A 64 16.66 1.34 -2.58
N PHE A 65 17.19 2.39 -1.98
CA PHE A 65 18.63 2.53 -1.69
C PHE A 65 19.05 1.96 -0.32
N ASN A 66 18.10 1.53 0.51
CA ASN A 66 18.39 0.87 1.78
C ASN A 66 18.32 -0.66 1.60
N PRO A 67 19.46 -1.38 1.44
CA PRO A 67 19.44 -2.81 1.11
C PRO A 67 19.26 -3.74 2.30
N VAL A 68 19.48 -3.25 3.52
CA VAL A 68 19.53 -4.10 4.74
C VAL A 68 18.50 -3.64 5.75
N LEU A 69 17.79 -4.60 6.34
CA LEU A 69 16.87 -4.35 7.46
C LEU A 69 17.57 -4.70 8.77
N GLU A 70 17.90 -3.70 9.56
CA GLU A 70 18.47 -3.86 10.91
C GLU A 70 17.61 -3.10 11.92
N MET A 71 16.81 -3.84 12.69
CA MET A 71 16.01 -3.28 13.78
C MET A 71 16.73 -3.58 15.11
N PRO A 72 17.24 -2.56 15.82
CA PRO A 72 18.10 -2.76 16.99
C PRO A 72 17.40 -3.47 18.16
N ASP A 73 16.10 -3.23 18.34
CA ASP A 73 15.35 -3.72 19.48
C ASP A 73 14.40 -4.90 19.13
N PHE A 74 14.29 -5.24 17.85
CA PHE A 74 13.49 -6.36 17.34
C PHE A 74 14.35 -7.29 16.49
N PRO A 75 15.02 -8.28 17.09
CA PRO A 75 15.83 -9.23 16.34
C PRO A 75 14.93 -10.01 15.38
N SER A 76 15.25 -9.91 14.09
CA SER A 76 14.49 -10.58 13.04
C SER A 76 15.04 -11.98 12.80
N SER A 77 14.14 -12.96 12.69
CA SER A 77 14.51 -14.31 12.24
C SER A 77 14.89 -14.29 10.75
N GLU A 78 15.64 -15.27 10.30
CA GLU A 78 16.00 -15.40 8.88
C GLU A 78 14.76 -15.48 7.98
N SER A 79 13.73 -16.20 8.39
CA SER A 79 12.44 -16.25 7.67
C SER A 79 11.71 -14.90 7.66
N GLY A 80 11.80 -14.14 8.75
CA GLY A 80 11.26 -12.79 8.85
C GLY A 80 11.97 -11.82 7.89
N LEU A 81 13.30 -11.84 7.84
CA LEU A 81 14.08 -11.03 6.91
C LEU A 81 13.74 -11.37 5.45
N HIS A 82 13.62 -12.65 5.13
CA HIS A 82 13.20 -13.10 3.80
C HIS A 82 11.80 -12.57 3.45
N HIS A 83 10.84 -12.68 4.39
CA HIS A 83 9.49 -12.15 4.20
C HIS A 83 9.52 -10.65 3.90
N PHE A 84 10.23 -9.86 4.70
CA PHE A 84 10.34 -8.41 4.48
C PHE A 84 11.04 -8.07 3.16
N ALA A 85 11.99 -8.87 2.70
CA ALA A 85 12.61 -8.67 1.39
C ALA A 85 11.61 -8.88 0.25
N VAL A 86 10.74 -9.89 0.33
CA VAL A 86 9.65 -10.12 -0.63
C VAL A 86 8.65 -8.97 -0.61
N VAL A 87 8.22 -8.55 0.59
CA VAL A 87 7.30 -7.41 0.77
C VAL A 87 7.89 -6.13 0.18
N LYS A 88 9.18 -5.85 0.41
CA LYS A 88 9.90 -4.73 -0.20
C LYS A 88 9.81 -4.77 -1.73
N GLY A 89 10.03 -5.93 -2.33
CA GLY A 89 9.89 -6.10 -3.79
C GLY A 89 8.48 -5.72 -4.29
N LEU A 90 7.43 -6.10 -3.56
CA LEU A 90 6.05 -5.74 -3.88
C LEU A 90 5.78 -4.24 -3.73
N PHE A 91 6.37 -3.59 -2.73
CA PHE A 91 6.29 -2.12 -2.56
C PHE A 91 6.90 -1.39 -3.76
N HIS A 92 8.11 -1.78 -4.17
CA HIS A 92 8.80 -1.16 -5.30
C HIS A 92 8.07 -1.44 -6.62
N LEU A 93 7.51 -2.65 -6.80
CA LEU A 93 6.66 -2.95 -7.94
C LEU A 93 5.44 -2.02 -7.97
N THR A 94 4.77 -1.82 -6.83
CA THR A 94 3.61 -0.93 -6.72
C THR A 94 3.98 0.52 -7.03
N GLN A 95 5.11 1.01 -6.51
CA GLN A 95 5.64 2.34 -6.81
C GLN A 95 5.95 2.50 -8.31
N GLY A 96 6.60 1.49 -8.91
CA GLY A 96 6.90 1.49 -10.35
C GLY A 96 5.63 1.50 -11.21
N VAL A 97 4.65 0.67 -10.88
CA VAL A 97 3.35 0.65 -11.57
C VAL A 97 2.64 1.99 -11.43
N ALA A 98 2.63 2.58 -10.23
CA ALA A 98 2.02 3.89 -10.00
C ALA A 98 2.67 4.99 -10.85
N LEU A 99 4.00 5.03 -10.93
CA LEU A 99 4.74 6.01 -11.72
C LEU A 99 4.47 5.86 -13.23
N VAL A 100 4.53 4.64 -13.75
CA VAL A 100 4.27 4.37 -15.17
C VAL A 100 2.84 4.71 -15.54
N THR A 101 1.87 4.31 -14.71
CA THR A 101 0.45 4.54 -15.00
C THR A 101 0.02 5.99 -14.75
N LEU A 102 0.76 6.76 -13.96
CA LEU A 102 0.51 8.20 -13.74
C LEU A 102 0.55 9.00 -15.06
N LEU A 103 1.50 8.71 -15.94
CA LEU A 103 1.59 9.35 -17.26
C LEU A 103 0.37 9.05 -18.11
N PHE A 104 -0.07 7.78 -18.11
CA PHE A 104 -1.28 7.38 -18.83
C PHE A 104 -2.53 7.96 -18.20
N PHE A 105 -2.59 8.06 -16.87
CA PHE A 105 -3.69 8.70 -16.15
C PHE A 105 -3.82 10.19 -16.48
N TYR A 106 -2.71 10.90 -16.62
CA TYR A 106 -2.70 12.31 -17.05
C TYR A 106 -3.30 12.48 -18.46
N ILE A 107 -2.90 11.60 -19.40
CA ILE A 107 -3.46 11.58 -20.76
C ILE A 107 -4.98 11.27 -20.70
N PHE A 108 -5.36 10.28 -19.88
CA PHE A 108 -6.75 9.89 -19.64
C PHE A 108 -7.57 11.05 -19.07
N TRP A 109 -7.08 11.73 -18.04
CA TRP A 109 -7.75 12.85 -17.42
C TRP A 109 -8.05 13.96 -18.44
N ASN A 110 -7.09 14.32 -19.26
CA ASN A 110 -7.26 15.35 -20.28
C ASN A 110 -8.19 14.94 -21.42
N GLN A 111 -8.19 13.66 -21.83
CA GLN A 111 -8.99 13.20 -22.96
C GLN A 111 -10.40 12.74 -22.59
N VAL A 112 -10.58 12.22 -21.37
CA VAL A 112 -11.83 11.58 -20.94
C VAL A 112 -12.62 12.46 -19.98
N VAL A 113 -11.98 12.95 -18.92
CA VAL A 113 -12.66 13.73 -17.88
C VAL A 113 -13.02 15.12 -18.40
N ARG A 114 -12.09 15.80 -19.08
CA ARG A 114 -12.37 17.12 -19.71
C ARG A 114 -13.38 17.07 -20.84
N LYS A 115 -13.56 15.92 -21.49
CA LYS A 115 -14.53 15.72 -22.58
C LYS A 115 -15.85 15.08 -22.13
N GLY A 116 -16.12 15.00 -20.82
CA GLY A 116 -17.41 14.57 -20.28
C GLY A 116 -17.65 13.05 -20.19
N PHE A 117 -16.63 12.21 -20.37
CA PHE A 117 -16.75 10.75 -20.25
C PHE A 117 -16.68 10.26 -18.78
N LEU A 118 -17.42 10.91 -17.89
CA LEU A 118 -17.47 10.57 -16.45
C LEU A 118 -17.97 9.16 -16.17
N SER A 119 -18.74 8.56 -17.08
CA SER A 119 -19.28 7.20 -16.89
C SER A 119 -18.21 6.11 -16.81
N LEU A 120 -17.09 6.26 -17.55
CA LEU A 120 -15.99 5.32 -17.52
C LEU A 120 -15.21 5.42 -16.19
N TYR A 121 -15.01 6.64 -15.70
CA TYR A 121 -14.35 6.92 -14.43
C TYR A 121 -15.16 6.37 -13.26
N ARG A 122 -16.48 6.56 -13.27
CA ARG A 122 -17.39 6.00 -12.26
C ARG A 122 -17.30 4.47 -12.18
N LYS A 123 -17.24 3.78 -13.32
CA LYS A 123 -17.07 2.32 -13.36
C LYS A 123 -15.73 1.89 -12.74
N THR A 124 -14.65 2.60 -13.04
CA THR A 124 -13.32 2.32 -12.47
C THR A 124 -13.32 2.49 -10.96
N LEU A 125 -13.91 3.55 -10.45
CA LEU A 125 -14.02 3.80 -9.00
C LEU A 125 -14.85 2.73 -8.29
N VAL A 126 -16.01 2.37 -8.86
CA VAL A 126 -16.88 1.31 -8.29
C VAL A 126 -16.13 -0.02 -8.23
N PHE A 127 -15.36 -0.34 -9.28
CA PHE A 127 -14.59 -1.58 -9.30
C PHE A 127 -13.42 -1.55 -8.31
N MET A 128 -12.75 -0.40 -8.18
CA MET A 128 -11.64 -0.20 -7.25
C MET A 128 -12.06 -0.37 -5.79
N VAL A 129 -13.24 0.15 -5.43
CA VAL A 129 -13.77 0.01 -4.06
C VAL A 129 -14.42 -1.35 -3.86
N GLY A 130 -15.19 -1.82 -4.84
CA GLY A 130 -15.94 -3.07 -4.75
C GLY A 130 -15.06 -4.31 -4.66
N LEU A 131 -13.91 -4.33 -5.33
CA LEU A 131 -13.03 -5.49 -5.36
C LEU A 131 -12.36 -5.76 -3.99
N PRO A 132 -11.72 -4.80 -3.30
CA PRO A 132 -11.16 -5.03 -1.98
C PRO A 132 -12.22 -5.36 -0.93
N VAL A 133 -13.38 -4.68 -0.97
CA VAL A 133 -14.50 -4.97 -0.07
C VAL A 133 -15.04 -6.38 -0.31
N GLY A 134 -15.22 -6.78 -1.57
CA GLY A 134 -15.66 -8.12 -1.93
C GLY A 134 -14.67 -9.20 -1.47
N LEU A 135 -13.37 -8.99 -1.67
CA LEU A 135 -12.33 -9.91 -1.20
C LEU A 135 -12.28 -9.99 0.33
N GLY A 136 -12.43 -8.85 1.02
CA GLY A 136 -12.47 -8.80 2.48
C GLY A 136 -13.68 -9.58 3.05
N LEU A 137 -14.87 -9.35 2.49
CA LEU A 137 -16.07 -10.10 2.87
C LEU A 137 -15.91 -11.60 2.58
N PHE A 138 -15.37 -11.96 1.42
CA PHE A 138 -15.10 -13.35 1.06
C PHE A 138 -14.11 -14.02 2.02
N GLY A 139 -13.05 -13.30 2.45
CA GLY A 139 -12.11 -13.77 3.46
C GLY A 139 -12.78 -14.06 4.81
N VAL A 140 -13.67 -13.17 5.26
CA VAL A 140 -14.44 -13.38 6.50
C VAL A 140 -15.36 -14.60 6.39
N PHE A 141 -15.98 -14.83 5.23
CA PHE A 141 -16.86 -15.99 5.00
C PHE A 141 -16.12 -17.33 4.95
N ILE A 142 -14.86 -17.35 4.49
CA ILE A 142 -14.05 -18.58 4.42
C ILE A 142 -13.37 -18.89 5.76
N GLY A 143 -13.43 -17.97 6.74
CA GLY A 143 -12.84 -18.15 8.07
C GLY A 143 -11.32 -18.24 7.98
N PHE A 144 -10.66 -17.16 7.61
CA PHE A 144 -9.25 -17.01 7.90
C PHE A 144 -9.11 -16.87 9.44
N GLU A 145 -8.99 -18.03 10.13
CA GLU A 145 -8.45 -18.10 11.49
C GLU A 145 -6.93 -17.98 11.45
#